data_45212a3fb4455caa3bf47b4de7c8e6ff
#
_entry.id   45212a3fb4455caa3bf47b4de7c8e6ff
#
_cell.length_a   1.000
_cell.length_b   1.000
_cell.length_c   1.000
_cell.angle_alpha   90.00
_cell.angle_beta   90.00
_cell.angle_gamma   90.00
#
_symmetry.space_group_name_H-M   'P 1'
#
loop_
_entity.id
_entity.type
_entity.pdbx_description
1 polymer ?
#
loop_
_entity_poly.entity_id
_entity_poly.type
_entity_poly.pdbx_seq_one_letter_code
_entity_poly.pdbx_strand_id
1 'polypeptide(L)'
;GIEISLKSRNFTGEFKWDTELNFTRYVDRWKERNPEDELSPWQKANDPIRAHYGYLSDGVLGIDETPPTSMPNLLPGEYKIKDVNGYLRDDFGNLIPDENGNVQYTDAPDGIIDEADIVLLGTYDPGFSIGFGNTFEYKGFDLNIFFYGMFDRIVNNATRGKFSIPNIRFILNGQNMMKEISERWSSENSHSKYPSGFVSQYPQPSDYLWEDAWFIRCK
;
A
#
# COMPACT_ATOMS: atom_id res chain seq x y z
N GLY A 1 -21.92 -5.41 3.30
CA GLY A 1 -21.07 -6.58 3.17
C GLY A 1 -21.77 -7.73 2.50
N ILE A 2 -21.01 -8.72 2.08
CA ILE A 2 -21.51 -9.98 1.50
C ILE A 2 -20.83 -11.10 2.26
N GLU A 3 -21.63 -12.05 2.75
CA GLU A 3 -21.14 -13.26 3.38
C GLU A 3 -21.82 -14.46 2.72
N ILE A 4 -21.01 -15.43 2.31
CA ILE A 4 -21.47 -16.67 1.67
C ILE A 4 -20.87 -17.83 2.44
N SER A 5 -21.73 -18.76 2.89
CA SER A 5 -21.30 -20.02 3.49
C SER A 5 -21.95 -21.17 2.74
N LEU A 6 -21.13 -22.07 2.22
CA LEU A 6 -21.56 -23.27 1.50
C LEU A 6 -21.02 -24.50 2.21
N LYS A 7 -21.89 -25.46 2.47
CA LYS A 7 -21.53 -26.76 3.04
C LYS A 7 -22.03 -27.88 2.12
N SER A 8 -21.18 -28.85 1.87
CA SER A 8 -21.48 -30.00 1.04
C SER A 8 -21.06 -31.28 1.74
N ARG A 9 -21.96 -32.27 1.75
CA ARG A 9 -21.65 -33.65 2.07
C ARG A 9 -21.38 -34.42 0.78
N ASN A 10 -20.12 -34.62 0.47
CA ASN A 10 -19.72 -35.22 -0.81
C ASN A 10 -19.88 -36.74 -0.80
N PHE A 11 -19.51 -37.37 0.33
CA PHE A 11 -19.67 -38.79 0.55
C PHE A 11 -20.19 -39.09 1.97
N THR A 12 -21.12 -40.06 2.10
CA THR A 12 -21.78 -40.38 3.34
C THR A 12 -21.67 -41.86 3.73
N GLY A 13 -20.94 -42.68 2.98
CA GLY A 13 -20.75 -44.11 3.20
C GLY A 13 -19.67 -44.44 4.25
N GLU A 14 -18.95 -45.54 4.06
CA GLU A 14 -17.83 -45.91 4.92
C GLU A 14 -16.70 -44.86 4.88
N PHE A 15 -16.49 -44.23 3.72
CA PHE A 15 -15.71 -43.03 3.53
C PHE A 15 -16.64 -41.84 3.53
N LYS A 16 -16.43 -40.89 4.47
CA LYS A 16 -17.18 -39.64 4.51
C LYS A 16 -16.27 -38.49 4.11
N TRP A 17 -16.82 -37.57 3.38
CA TRP A 17 -16.15 -36.35 2.96
C TRP A 17 -17.12 -35.19 2.99
N ASP A 18 -16.84 -34.21 3.84
CA ASP A 18 -17.55 -32.96 3.93
C ASP A 18 -16.64 -31.80 3.49
N THR A 19 -17.22 -30.84 2.80
CA THR A 19 -16.54 -29.59 2.35
C THR A 19 -17.29 -28.39 2.87
N GLU A 20 -16.56 -27.38 3.33
CA GLU A 20 -17.09 -26.08 3.73
C GLU A 20 -16.31 -24.95 3.03
N LEU A 21 -17.04 -23.99 2.45
CA LEU A 21 -16.51 -22.79 1.84
C LEU A 21 -17.19 -21.58 2.50
N ASN A 22 -16.36 -20.65 2.99
CA ASN A 22 -16.79 -19.37 3.53
C ASN A 22 -16.14 -18.25 2.75
N PHE A 23 -16.91 -17.27 2.32
CA PHE A 23 -16.45 -16.06 1.67
C PHE A 23 -17.05 -14.85 2.38
N THR A 24 -16.19 -13.87 2.69
CA THR A 24 -16.65 -12.63 3.31
C THR A 24 -16.01 -11.43 2.61
N ARG A 25 -16.82 -10.46 2.27
CA ARG A 25 -16.40 -9.16 1.75
C ARG A 25 -17.19 -8.05 2.42
N TYR A 26 -16.49 -7.08 3.00
CA TYR A 26 -17.09 -5.85 3.50
C TYR A 26 -16.15 -4.67 3.29
N VAL A 27 -16.71 -3.47 3.27
CA VAL A 27 -15.95 -2.22 3.26
C VAL A 27 -16.67 -1.25 4.19
N ASP A 28 -15.98 -0.83 5.23
CA ASP A 28 -16.49 0.19 6.13
C ASP A 28 -16.23 1.57 5.55
N ARG A 29 -17.28 2.40 5.52
CA ARG A 29 -17.21 3.76 5.01
C ARG A 29 -17.87 4.72 5.98
N TRP A 30 -17.37 5.93 6.04
CA TRP A 30 -18.04 6.99 6.76
C TRP A 30 -19.38 7.30 6.09
N LYS A 31 -20.44 7.21 6.86
CA LYS A 31 -21.77 7.68 6.42
C LYS A 31 -21.89 9.20 6.62
N GLU A 32 -21.46 9.65 7.77
CA GLU A 32 -21.43 11.04 8.17
C GLU A 32 -20.17 11.27 9.01
N ARG A 33 -19.55 12.41 8.86
CA ARG A 33 -18.44 12.87 9.69
C ARG A 33 -18.89 14.07 10.49
N ASN A 34 -18.21 14.32 11.62
CA ASN A 34 -18.44 15.57 12.34
C ASN A 34 -18.16 16.74 11.39
N PRO A 35 -19.08 17.73 11.26
CA PRO A 35 -18.85 18.90 10.40
C PRO A 35 -17.62 19.74 10.80
N GLU A 36 -17.13 19.58 12.03
CA GLU A 36 -15.91 20.22 12.53
C GLU A 36 -14.61 19.47 12.17
N ASP A 37 -14.72 18.22 11.62
CA ASP A 37 -13.56 17.46 11.16
C ASP A 37 -13.11 18.01 9.79
N GLU A 38 -12.04 18.78 9.79
CA GLU A 38 -11.37 19.19 8.55
C GLU A 38 -10.73 17.97 7.87
N LEU A 39 -11.22 17.63 6.68
CA LEU A 39 -10.60 16.61 5.86
C LEU A 39 -9.32 17.16 5.23
N SER A 40 -8.28 16.34 5.23
CA SER A 40 -7.14 16.65 4.35
C SER A 40 -7.59 16.67 2.89
N PRO A 41 -6.96 17.49 2.02
CA PRO A 41 -7.40 17.65 0.63
C PRO A 41 -7.53 16.35 -0.15
N TRP A 42 -6.69 15.36 0.14
CA TRP A 42 -6.70 14.03 -0.52
C TRP A 42 -7.74 13.05 0.02
N GLN A 43 -8.42 13.35 1.13
CA GLN A 43 -9.43 12.47 1.72
C GLN A 43 -10.80 12.71 1.11
N LYS A 44 -11.44 11.64 0.62
CA LYS A 44 -12.80 11.70 0.08
C LYS A 44 -13.82 11.23 1.11
N ALA A 45 -15.02 11.79 1.07
CA ALA A 45 -16.10 11.48 2.03
C ALA A 45 -16.48 9.98 2.06
N ASN A 46 -16.31 9.27 0.95
CA ASN A 46 -16.65 7.85 0.80
C ASN A 46 -15.46 6.90 0.92
N ASP A 47 -14.30 7.38 1.31
CA ASP A 47 -13.15 6.51 1.48
C ASP A 47 -13.36 5.53 2.64
N PRO A 48 -12.69 4.37 2.60
CA PRO A 48 -12.72 3.42 3.70
C PRO A 48 -12.25 4.06 5.02
N ILE A 49 -12.82 3.63 6.15
CA ILE A 49 -12.48 4.22 7.46
C ILE A 49 -10.98 4.07 7.79
N ARG A 50 -10.37 2.93 7.42
CA ARG A 50 -8.95 2.64 7.63
C ARG A 50 -8.13 2.81 6.36
N ALA A 51 -8.46 3.84 5.59
CA ALA A 51 -7.72 4.20 4.40
C ALA A 51 -6.34 4.76 4.75
N HIS A 52 -5.35 4.39 3.95
CA HIS A 52 -4.00 4.94 4.00
C HIS A 52 -3.71 5.66 2.69
N TYR A 53 -3.09 6.82 2.82
CA TYR A 53 -2.81 7.72 1.71
C TYR A 53 -1.33 8.00 1.64
N GLY A 54 -0.83 8.29 0.46
CA GLY A 54 0.55 8.66 0.23
C GLY A 54 0.86 8.89 -1.23
N TYR A 55 2.06 9.38 -1.46
CA TYR A 55 2.62 9.50 -2.80
C TYR A 55 2.91 8.13 -3.40
N LEU A 56 2.74 8.02 -4.71
CA LEU A 56 3.20 6.85 -5.46
C LEU A 56 4.68 7.01 -5.84
N SER A 57 5.47 5.99 -5.56
CA SER A 57 6.87 5.95 -5.97
C SER A 57 6.98 5.61 -7.46
N ASP A 58 7.98 6.22 -8.12
CA ASP A 58 8.36 5.96 -9.51
C ASP A 58 9.78 5.40 -9.61
N GLY A 59 10.22 4.72 -8.56
CA GLY A 59 11.54 4.11 -8.47
C GLY A 59 12.64 5.10 -8.05
N VAL A 60 13.88 4.73 -8.33
CA VAL A 60 15.09 5.48 -7.98
C VAL A 60 15.68 6.08 -9.25
N LEU A 61 16.10 7.33 -9.20
CA LEU A 61 16.70 8.00 -10.35
C LEU A 61 18.05 7.33 -10.70
N GLY A 62 18.16 6.86 -11.94
CA GLY A 62 19.39 6.27 -12.48
C GLY A 62 20.46 7.31 -12.78
N ILE A 63 21.72 6.87 -12.94
CA ILE A 63 22.85 7.78 -13.22
C ILE A 63 22.73 8.46 -14.59
N ASP A 64 22.16 7.77 -15.57
CA ASP A 64 21.99 8.26 -16.95
C ASP A 64 20.55 8.74 -17.22
N GLU A 65 19.72 8.81 -16.17
CA GLU A 65 18.30 9.21 -16.28
C GLU A 65 18.18 10.72 -16.04
N THR A 66 17.37 11.38 -16.86
CA THR A 66 17.03 12.79 -16.65
C THR A 66 15.99 12.91 -15.54
N PRO A 67 16.19 13.80 -14.54
CA PRO A 67 15.19 14.05 -13.52
C PRO A 67 13.83 14.41 -14.13
N PRO A 68 12.72 13.97 -13.53
CA PRO A 68 11.39 14.38 -13.95
C PRO A 68 11.22 15.91 -13.88
N THR A 69 10.39 16.47 -14.76
CA THR A 69 10.10 17.92 -14.76
C THR A 69 9.47 18.39 -13.45
N SER A 70 8.71 17.52 -12.80
CA SER A 70 8.12 17.76 -11.47
C SER A 70 9.15 17.72 -10.32
N MET A 71 10.35 17.14 -10.56
CA MET A 71 11.42 17.02 -9.57
C MET A 71 12.78 17.39 -10.20
N PRO A 72 12.98 18.59 -10.73
CA PRO A 72 14.14 18.95 -11.58
C PRO A 72 15.49 18.91 -10.85
N ASN A 73 15.49 18.99 -9.52
CA ASN A 73 16.69 18.99 -8.69
C ASN A 73 17.04 17.62 -8.10
N LEU A 74 16.31 16.56 -8.52
CA LEU A 74 16.55 15.21 -8.03
C LEU A 74 17.92 14.71 -8.47
N LEU A 75 18.65 14.11 -7.55
CA LEU A 75 19.98 13.55 -7.81
C LEU A 75 19.91 12.03 -8.08
N PRO A 76 20.83 11.48 -8.87
CA PRO A 76 20.94 10.05 -9.05
C PRO A 76 21.01 9.30 -7.72
N GLY A 77 20.22 8.25 -7.59
CA GLY A 77 20.06 7.49 -6.35
C GLY A 77 18.99 8.00 -5.39
N GLU A 78 18.33 9.10 -5.70
CA GLU A 78 17.18 9.59 -4.95
C GLU A 78 15.86 9.01 -5.48
N TYR A 79 14.83 9.10 -4.67
CA TYR A 79 13.51 8.52 -4.91
C TYR A 79 12.66 9.45 -5.78
N LYS A 80 12.14 8.91 -6.87
CA LYS A 80 11.16 9.64 -7.71
C LYS A 80 9.77 9.47 -7.14
N ILE A 81 8.98 10.54 -7.12
CA ILE A 81 7.54 10.53 -6.88
C ILE A 81 6.84 10.70 -8.21
N LYS A 82 5.76 9.97 -8.36
CA LYS A 82 4.91 10.05 -9.52
C LYS A 82 3.98 11.25 -9.40
N ASP A 83 4.07 12.15 -10.35
CA ASP A 83 3.11 13.23 -10.56
C ASP A 83 1.85 12.60 -11.18
N VAL A 84 0.76 12.60 -10.45
CA VAL A 84 -0.49 11.89 -10.85
C VAL A 84 -1.68 12.83 -10.94
N ASN A 85 -1.59 13.98 -10.27
CA ASN A 85 -2.68 14.93 -10.18
C ASN A 85 -2.13 16.34 -9.98
N GLY A 86 -2.98 17.35 -10.01
CA GLY A 86 -2.60 18.73 -9.75
C GLY A 86 -3.78 19.54 -9.25
N TYR A 87 -3.49 20.74 -8.80
CA TYR A 87 -4.51 21.72 -8.47
C TYR A 87 -4.81 22.61 -9.66
N LEU A 88 -6.08 22.97 -9.83
CA LEU A 88 -6.46 23.97 -10.82
C LEU A 88 -5.91 25.34 -10.40
N ARG A 89 -5.06 25.92 -11.28
CA ARG A 89 -4.37 27.20 -11.03
C ARG A 89 -4.66 28.20 -12.15
N ASP A 90 -4.61 29.47 -11.81
CA ASP A 90 -4.67 30.56 -12.78
C ASP A 90 -3.29 30.77 -13.48
N ASP A 91 -3.23 31.70 -14.44
CA ASP A 91 -2.01 32.03 -15.16
C ASP A 91 -0.87 32.59 -14.26
N PHE A 92 -1.19 32.97 -13.04
CA PHE A 92 -0.24 33.48 -12.03
C PHE A 92 0.17 32.39 -11.02
N GLY A 93 -0.37 31.15 -11.13
CA GLY A 93 -0.10 30.02 -10.25
C GLY A 93 -0.94 29.99 -8.97
N ASN A 94 -1.94 30.87 -8.81
CA ASN A 94 -2.84 30.83 -7.66
C ASN A 94 -3.89 29.74 -7.84
N LEU A 95 -4.29 29.10 -6.72
CA LEU A 95 -5.36 28.11 -6.72
C LEU A 95 -6.69 28.74 -7.12
N ILE A 96 -7.41 28.08 -7.99
CA ILE A 96 -8.78 28.47 -8.39
C ILE A 96 -9.76 27.64 -7.54
N PRO A 97 -10.44 28.23 -6.54
CA PRO A 97 -11.42 27.51 -5.74
C PRO A 97 -12.73 27.27 -6.51
N ASP A 98 -13.50 26.27 -6.06
CA ASP A 98 -14.88 26.07 -6.51
C ASP A 98 -15.83 27.14 -5.92
N GLU A 99 -17.12 27.04 -6.25
CA GLU A 99 -18.16 27.97 -5.75
C GLU A 99 -18.30 27.96 -4.21
N ASN A 100 -17.80 26.90 -3.53
CA ASN A 100 -17.84 26.75 -2.08
C ASN A 100 -16.51 27.11 -1.41
N GLY A 101 -15.50 27.51 -2.20
CA GLY A 101 -14.17 27.85 -1.71
C GLY A 101 -13.22 26.66 -1.57
N ASN A 102 -13.60 25.46 -2.04
CA ASN A 102 -12.75 24.28 -1.98
C ASN A 102 -11.74 24.25 -3.14
N VAL A 103 -10.61 23.64 -2.91
CA VAL A 103 -9.58 23.42 -3.92
C VAL A 103 -10.10 22.47 -5.00
N GLN A 104 -9.87 22.83 -6.26
CA GLN A 104 -10.21 21.99 -7.41
C GLN A 104 -9.00 21.22 -7.91
N TYR A 105 -9.22 19.96 -8.31
CA TYR A 105 -8.20 19.07 -8.87
C TYR A 105 -8.32 19.00 -10.39
N THR A 106 -7.19 18.72 -11.05
CA THR A 106 -7.12 18.59 -12.52
C THR A 106 -7.38 17.17 -13.02
N ASP A 107 -7.29 16.15 -12.13
CA ASP A 107 -7.25 14.72 -12.48
C ASP A 107 -6.15 14.38 -13.50
N ALA A 108 -5.08 15.16 -13.56
CA ALA A 108 -3.95 15.00 -14.47
C ALA A 108 -2.68 15.62 -13.87
N PRO A 109 -1.48 15.10 -14.21
CA PRO A 109 -0.20 15.67 -13.81
C PRO A 109 -0.08 17.14 -14.17
N ASP A 110 0.41 17.97 -13.25
CA ASP A 110 0.61 19.41 -13.46
C ASP A 110 2.08 19.86 -13.49
N GLY A 111 3.01 18.92 -13.29
CA GLY A 111 4.46 19.17 -13.26
C GLY A 111 4.98 19.60 -11.90
N ILE A 112 4.18 19.54 -10.84
CA ILE A 112 4.53 19.92 -9.47
C ILE A 112 4.19 18.75 -8.55
N ILE A 113 5.11 18.34 -7.68
CA ILE A 113 4.81 17.38 -6.62
C ILE A 113 4.32 18.14 -5.40
N ASP A 114 3.04 18.00 -5.11
CA ASP A 114 2.41 18.59 -3.93
C ASP A 114 1.32 17.66 -3.34
N GLU A 115 0.50 18.18 -2.44
CA GLU A 115 -0.54 17.39 -1.78
C GLU A 115 -1.61 16.83 -2.72
N ALA A 116 -1.73 17.36 -3.95
CA ALA A 116 -2.65 16.84 -4.96
C ALA A 116 -2.25 15.43 -5.42
N ASP A 117 -0.96 15.09 -5.34
CA ASP A 117 -0.41 13.77 -5.73
C ASP A 117 -0.59 12.71 -4.66
N ILE A 118 -1.11 13.05 -3.48
CA ILE A 118 -1.43 12.09 -2.45
C ILE A 118 -2.68 11.33 -2.83
N VAL A 119 -2.56 10.02 -2.98
CA VAL A 119 -3.65 9.11 -3.38
C VAL A 119 -3.95 8.07 -2.32
N LEU A 120 -5.10 7.42 -2.44
CA LEU A 120 -5.45 6.26 -1.63
C LEU A 120 -4.55 5.08 -2.00
N LEU A 121 -3.71 4.63 -1.08
CA LEU A 121 -2.81 3.48 -1.26
C LEU A 121 -3.52 2.15 -1.03
N GLY A 122 -4.48 2.12 -0.11
CA GLY A 122 -5.22 0.93 0.27
C GLY A 122 -5.71 0.94 1.71
N THR A 123 -6.04 -0.23 2.24
CA THR A 123 -6.56 -0.39 3.60
C THR A 123 -5.84 -1.52 4.35
N TYR A 124 -5.85 -1.46 5.69
CA TYR A 124 -5.46 -2.61 6.52
C TYR A 124 -6.51 -3.72 6.48
N ASP A 125 -7.77 -3.35 6.31
CA ASP A 125 -8.84 -4.33 6.25
C ASP A 125 -8.78 -5.08 4.91
N PRO A 126 -9.00 -6.39 4.92
CA PRO A 126 -8.98 -7.16 3.69
C PRO A 126 -10.18 -6.78 2.80
N GLY A 127 -9.95 -6.64 1.49
CA GLY A 127 -11.03 -6.49 0.53
C GLY A 127 -11.96 -7.71 0.52
N PHE A 128 -11.41 -8.91 0.78
CA PHE A 128 -12.17 -10.13 1.02
C PHE A 128 -11.36 -11.18 1.79
N SER A 129 -12.07 -12.13 2.41
CA SER A 129 -11.47 -13.31 3.03
C SER A 129 -12.15 -14.59 2.55
N ILE A 130 -11.40 -15.69 2.53
CA ILE A 130 -11.89 -17.02 2.14
C ILE A 130 -11.46 -18.02 3.20
N GLY A 131 -12.42 -18.88 3.61
CA GLY A 131 -12.17 -20.08 4.38
C GLY A 131 -12.59 -21.31 3.57
N PHE A 132 -11.73 -22.32 3.48
CA PHE A 132 -12.02 -23.56 2.77
C PHE A 132 -11.60 -24.76 3.63
N GLY A 133 -12.60 -25.53 4.05
CA GLY A 133 -12.42 -26.72 4.91
C GLY A 133 -12.79 -27.99 4.22
N ASN A 134 -12.07 -29.06 4.49
CA ASN A 134 -12.43 -30.42 4.14
C ASN A 134 -12.25 -31.33 5.35
N THR A 135 -13.24 -32.13 5.61
CA THR A 135 -13.21 -33.16 6.66
C THR A 135 -13.41 -34.52 6.01
N PHE A 136 -12.49 -35.42 6.30
CA PHE A 136 -12.48 -36.78 5.81
C PHE A 136 -12.55 -37.75 6.99
N GLU A 137 -13.42 -38.76 6.92
CA GLU A 137 -13.52 -39.84 7.91
C GLU A 137 -13.46 -41.20 7.22
N TYR A 138 -12.62 -42.10 7.69
CA TYR A 138 -12.50 -43.47 7.18
C TYR A 138 -12.01 -44.43 8.25
N LYS A 139 -12.79 -45.46 8.57
CA LYS A 139 -12.40 -46.57 9.46
C LYS A 139 -11.78 -46.13 10.80
N GLY A 140 -12.35 -45.09 11.41
CA GLY A 140 -11.89 -44.56 12.70
C GLY A 140 -10.74 -43.55 12.61
N PHE A 141 -10.27 -43.25 11.42
CA PHE A 141 -9.39 -42.14 11.16
C PHE A 141 -10.21 -40.92 10.70
N ASP A 142 -9.85 -39.75 11.21
CA ASP A 142 -10.37 -38.46 10.78
C ASP A 142 -9.23 -37.53 10.38
N LEU A 143 -9.46 -36.73 9.35
CA LEU A 143 -8.57 -35.70 8.86
C LEU A 143 -9.37 -34.45 8.56
N ASN A 144 -9.00 -33.34 9.22
CA ASN A 144 -9.55 -32.03 8.92
C ASN A 144 -8.43 -31.15 8.35
N ILE A 145 -8.67 -30.55 7.20
CA ILE A 145 -7.76 -29.61 6.55
C ILE A 145 -8.54 -28.32 6.32
N PHE A 146 -8.04 -27.22 6.88
CA PHE A 146 -8.66 -25.92 6.75
C PHE A 146 -7.68 -24.92 6.18
N PHE A 147 -8.04 -24.25 5.09
CA PHE A 147 -7.33 -23.12 4.52
C PHE A 147 -8.07 -21.83 4.83
N TYR A 148 -7.32 -20.81 5.19
CA TYR A 148 -7.84 -19.47 5.42
C TYR A 148 -6.94 -18.45 4.75
N GLY A 149 -7.54 -17.53 4.00
CA GLY A 149 -6.83 -16.47 3.32
C GLY A 149 -7.50 -15.11 3.48
N MET A 150 -6.68 -14.07 3.52
CA MET A 150 -7.08 -12.66 3.42
C MET A 150 -6.39 -12.04 2.21
N PHE A 151 -7.12 -11.23 1.47
CA PHE A 151 -6.68 -10.65 0.21
C PHE A 151 -7.03 -9.17 0.14
N ASP A 152 -6.35 -8.46 -0.78
CA ASP A 152 -6.59 -7.05 -1.06
C ASP A 152 -6.48 -6.18 0.21
N ARG A 153 -5.31 -6.23 0.83
CA ARG A 153 -4.94 -5.43 2.00
C ARG A 153 -3.47 -5.05 1.94
N ILE A 154 -3.15 -3.92 2.53
CA ILE A 154 -1.77 -3.46 2.67
C ILE A 154 -1.36 -3.36 4.14
N VAL A 155 -0.06 -3.47 4.39
CA VAL A 155 0.53 -3.21 5.71
C VAL A 155 1.77 -2.34 5.57
N ASN A 156 2.00 -1.49 6.56
CA ASN A 156 3.25 -0.74 6.64
C ASN A 156 4.36 -1.62 7.21
N ASN A 157 5.43 -1.83 6.44
CA ASN A 157 6.62 -2.52 6.89
C ASN A 157 7.59 -1.57 7.60
N ALA A 158 7.25 -1.16 8.81
CA ALA A 158 8.06 -0.26 9.63
C ALA A 158 9.46 -0.85 9.94
N THR A 159 9.58 -2.18 10.00
CA THR A 159 10.87 -2.86 10.19
C THR A 159 11.79 -2.61 9.00
N ARG A 160 11.27 -2.76 7.78
CA ARG A 160 11.98 -2.42 6.56
C ARG A 160 12.36 -0.93 6.56
N GLY A 161 11.44 -0.05 6.87
CA GLY A 161 11.70 1.38 6.99
C GLY A 161 12.83 1.71 7.95
N LYS A 162 12.91 1.01 9.08
CA LYS A 162 13.93 1.25 10.10
C LYS A 162 15.32 0.70 9.72
N PHE A 163 15.39 -0.46 9.06
CA PHE A 163 16.65 -1.20 8.90
C PHE A 163 17.15 -1.31 7.45
N SER A 164 16.37 -0.95 6.45
CA SER A 164 16.81 -0.91 5.04
C SER A 164 17.11 0.49 4.52
N ILE A 165 16.90 1.52 5.36
CA ILE A 165 17.26 2.89 5.03
C ILE A 165 18.56 3.23 5.74
N PRO A 166 19.64 3.52 5.02
CA PRO A 166 20.88 3.95 5.64
C PRO A 166 20.67 5.27 6.37
N ASN A 167 20.71 5.22 7.69
CA ASN A 167 20.72 6.41 8.52
C ASN A 167 22.08 6.48 9.22
N ILE A 168 22.74 7.62 9.13
CA ILE A 168 24.07 7.83 9.72
C ILE A 168 24.09 7.47 11.21
N ARG A 169 23.01 7.72 11.95
CA ARG A 169 22.91 7.37 13.37
C ARG A 169 22.98 5.87 13.62
N PHE A 170 22.35 5.05 12.76
CA PHE A 170 22.44 3.60 12.87
C PHE A 170 23.84 3.08 12.55
N ILE A 171 24.49 3.66 11.53
CA ILE A 171 25.85 3.31 11.16
C ILE A 171 26.81 3.64 12.29
N LEU A 172 26.73 4.83 12.87
CA LEU A 172 27.58 5.27 13.97
C LEU A 172 27.35 4.47 15.26
N ASN A 173 26.16 3.95 15.48
CA ASN A 173 25.83 3.12 16.64
C ASN A 173 26.13 1.63 16.42
N GLY A 174 26.71 1.23 15.29
CA GLY A 174 27.03 -0.16 14.99
C GLY A 174 25.81 -1.08 14.89
N GLN A 175 24.66 -0.56 14.51
CA GLN A 175 23.45 -1.36 14.38
C GLN A 175 23.48 -2.19 13.08
N ASN A 176 23.02 -3.42 13.18
CA ASN A 176 22.83 -4.26 12.00
C ASN A 176 21.69 -3.71 11.13
N MET A 177 21.90 -3.81 9.82
CA MET A 177 20.97 -3.37 8.80
C MET A 177 20.48 -4.57 7.98
N MET A 178 19.39 -4.42 7.24
CA MET A 178 18.90 -5.46 6.34
C MET A 178 19.84 -5.64 5.15
N LYS A 179 19.87 -6.84 4.58
CA LYS A 179 20.69 -7.17 3.40
C LYS A 179 20.45 -6.24 2.21
N GLU A 180 19.23 -5.73 2.06
CA GLU A 180 18.85 -4.80 1.01
C GLU A 180 19.78 -3.57 0.88
N ILE A 181 20.42 -3.16 1.99
CA ILE A 181 21.38 -2.05 1.98
C ILE A 181 22.61 -2.35 1.13
N SER A 182 23.05 -3.62 1.06
CA SER A 182 24.15 -4.00 0.19
C SER A 182 23.82 -3.88 -1.30
N GLU A 183 22.53 -3.85 -1.61
CA GLU A 183 21.99 -3.74 -2.97
C GLU A 183 21.55 -2.29 -3.32
N ARG A 184 21.81 -1.32 -2.43
CA ARG A 184 21.42 0.08 -2.63
C ARG A 184 22.07 0.66 -3.89
N TRP A 185 21.49 1.73 -4.35
CA TRP A 185 22.05 2.51 -5.45
C TRP A 185 23.46 2.99 -5.13
N SER A 186 24.35 2.84 -6.09
CA SER A 186 25.71 3.36 -6.13
C SER A 186 26.13 3.53 -7.59
N SER A 187 27.27 4.18 -7.85
CA SER A 187 27.82 4.29 -9.22
C SER A 187 28.08 2.92 -9.86
N GLU A 188 28.33 1.89 -9.06
CA GLU A 188 28.55 0.51 -9.51
C GLU A 188 27.24 -0.28 -9.65
N ASN A 189 26.16 0.18 -9.01
CA ASN A 189 24.82 -0.41 -9.03
C ASN A 189 23.75 0.65 -9.33
N SER A 190 23.90 1.31 -10.47
CA SER A 190 23.13 2.50 -10.86
C SER A 190 21.64 2.23 -11.22
N HIS A 191 21.24 0.96 -11.33
CA HIS A 191 19.87 0.54 -11.62
C HIS A 191 19.18 -0.11 -10.42
N SER A 192 19.70 0.12 -9.21
CA SER A 192 19.09 -0.39 -8.01
C SER A 192 17.69 0.19 -7.78
N LYS A 193 16.78 -0.65 -7.31
CA LYS A 193 15.47 -0.24 -6.82
C LYS A 193 15.52 0.39 -5.41
N TYR A 194 16.64 0.28 -4.72
CA TYR A 194 16.85 0.84 -3.39
C TYR A 194 17.62 2.14 -3.51
N PRO A 195 17.20 3.20 -2.81
CA PRO A 195 17.84 4.50 -2.89
C PRO A 195 19.27 4.49 -2.37
N SER A 196 20.03 5.54 -2.69
CA SER A 196 21.39 5.71 -2.20
C SER A 196 21.43 5.89 -0.69
N GLY A 197 22.59 5.59 -0.07
CA GLY A 197 22.79 5.80 1.36
C GLY A 197 22.89 7.27 1.80
N PHE A 198 22.88 8.20 0.85
CA PHE A 198 22.93 9.63 1.11
C PHE A 198 21.53 10.28 1.11
N VAL A 199 20.48 9.53 0.78
CA VAL A 199 19.11 10.05 0.86
C VAL A 199 18.75 10.26 2.31
N SER A 200 18.57 11.51 2.68
CA SER A 200 18.30 11.89 4.07
C SER A 200 16.84 11.62 4.49
N GLN A 201 15.93 11.57 3.55
CA GLN A 201 14.50 11.39 3.80
C GLN A 201 13.81 10.74 2.61
N TYR A 202 12.80 9.87 2.91
CA TYR A 202 11.80 9.52 1.92
C TYR A 202 10.73 10.59 1.88
N PRO A 203 10.12 10.79 0.74
CA PRO A 203 8.87 11.52 0.71
C PRO A 203 7.88 10.80 1.63
N GLN A 204 7.37 11.52 2.62
CA GLN A 204 6.36 11.01 3.55
C GLN A 204 5.10 11.86 3.43
N PRO A 205 3.95 11.23 3.38
CA PRO A 205 3.68 9.78 3.31
C PRO A 205 3.91 9.23 1.90
N SER A 206 4.40 8.00 1.74
CA SER A 206 4.54 7.35 0.44
C SER A 206 4.26 5.84 0.50
N ASP A 207 4.07 5.22 -0.66
CA ASP A 207 3.84 3.79 -0.81
C ASP A 207 5.09 2.93 -0.52
N TYR A 208 6.27 3.53 -0.41
CA TYR A 208 7.56 2.82 -0.32
C TYR A 208 7.63 1.75 0.77
N LEU A 209 7.00 2.00 1.91
CA LEU A 209 6.97 1.07 3.05
C LEU A 209 5.68 0.27 3.13
N TRP A 210 4.77 0.46 2.20
CA TRP A 210 3.52 -0.28 2.15
C TRP A 210 3.67 -1.50 1.25
N GLU A 211 3.25 -2.65 1.75
CA GLU A 211 3.39 -3.93 1.08
C GLU A 211 2.04 -4.64 1.03
N ASP A 212 1.80 -5.37 -0.06
CA ASP A 212 0.69 -6.29 -0.15
C ASP A 212 0.82 -7.36 0.94
N ALA A 213 -0.23 -7.52 1.72
CA ALA A 213 -0.22 -8.39 2.89
C ALA A 213 -1.26 -9.52 2.79
N TRP A 214 -1.52 -9.99 1.57
CA TRP A 214 -2.34 -11.18 1.39
C TRP A 214 -1.62 -12.44 1.89
N PHE A 215 -2.38 -13.38 2.35
CA PHE A 215 -1.86 -14.69 2.76
C PHE A 215 -2.88 -15.79 2.63
N ILE A 216 -2.39 -17.03 2.52
CA ILE A 216 -3.15 -18.27 2.71
C ILE A 216 -2.43 -19.09 3.76
N ARG A 217 -3.17 -19.59 4.75
CA ARG A 217 -2.66 -20.48 5.80
C ARG A 217 -3.43 -21.80 5.79
N CYS A 218 -2.70 -22.90 5.95
CA CYS A 218 -3.25 -24.22 6.23
C CYS A 218 -3.20 -24.46 7.74
N LYS A 219 -4.30 -25.01 8.29
CA LYS A 219 -4.43 -25.43 9.69
C LYS A 219 -4.86 -26.88 9.75
#